data_2d3535d3bda1a287c1a24fb699637446
#
_entry.id   2d3535d3bda1a287c1a24fb699637446
#
_cell.length_a   1.000
_cell.length_b   1.000
_cell.length_c   1.000
_cell.angle_alpha   90.00
_cell.angle_beta   90.00
_cell.angle_gamma   90.00
#
_symmetry.space_group_name_H-M   'P 1'
#
loop_
_entity.id
_entity.type
_entity.pdbx_description
1 polymer ?
#
loop_
_entity_poly.entity_id
_entity_poly.type
_entity_poly.pdbx_seq_one_letter_code
_entity_poly.pdbx_strand_id
1 'polypeptide(L)'
;FQQLLEELKNRGIPLPKVHLQASHGLLNYPDISGDYARVGIALYGLLSTQQDWNAAAPPLRPVLSLHARVAAVKSLPAGAGAGYGLAFVAQRPTQVAVLTIGYGDGLPRSLTGGEVLLGGRRAPIIGRICMDQTLVDVTDLPAVQPGDEAILIGSAGQETITAYDLARQ
;
A
#
# COMPACT_ATOMS: atom_id res chain seq x y z
N PHE A 1 18.23 14.90 25.54
CA PHE A 1 16.99 14.54 26.28
C PHE A 1 17.33 13.79 27.57
N GLN A 2 18.08 12.70 27.53
CA GLN A 2 18.50 11.95 28.73
C GLN A 2 19.27 12.82 29.71
N GLN A 3 20.22 13.63 29.24
CA GLN A 3 20.96 14.60 30.07
C GLN A 3 20.00 15.59 30.80
N LEU A 4 18.97 16.06 30.11
CA LEU A 4 17.96 16.92 30.71
C LEU A 4 17.19 16.21 31.82
N LEU A 5 16.83 14.95 31.62
CA LEU A 5 16.13 14.15 32.64
C LEU A 5 17.02 13.94 33.88
N GLU A 6 18.30 13.68 33.70
CA GLU A 6 19.28 13.57 34.79
C GLU A 6 19.44 14.90 35.55
N GLU A 7 19.55 15.99 34.80
CA GLU A 7 19.63 17.33 35.43
C GLU A 7 18.41 17.65 36.27
N LEU A 8 17.21 17.35 35.76
CA LEU A 8 15.97 17.56 36.52
C LEU A 8 15.91 16.68 37.78
N LYS A 9 16.33 15.40 37.67
CA LYS A 9 16.44 14.50 38.83
C LYS A 9 17.41 15.05 39.88
N ASN A 10 18.59 15.52 39.42
CA ASN A 10 19.60 16.08 40.33
C ASN A 10 19.15 17.35 41.03
N ARG A 11 18.19 18.07 40.43
CA ARG A 11 17.55 19.24 41.05
C ARG A 11 16.35 18.87 41.96
N GLY A 12 16.09 17.57 42.14
CA GLY A 12 14.99 17.10 42.98
C GLY A 12 13.59 17.34 42.39
N ILE A 13 13.52 17.59 41.07
CA ILE A 13 12.26 17.77 40.36
C ILE A 13 11.68 16.41 40.02
N PRO A 14 10.45 16.08 40.46
CA PRO A 14 9.81 14.81 40.13
C PRO A 14 9.54 14.73 38.62
N LEU A 15 9.97 13.64 37.96
CA LEU A 15 9.75 13.44 36.56
C LEU A 15 8.39 12.77 36.31
N PRO A 16 7.61 13.26 35.33
CA PRO A 16 6.47 12.51 34.82
C PRO A 16 6.93 11.27 34.07
N LYS A 17 6.00 10.41 33.70
CA LYS A 17 6.27 9.34 32.74
C LYS A 17 6.77 9.91 31.43
N VAL A 18 7.87 9.36 30.91
CA VAL A 18 8.54 9.89 29.73
C VAL A 18 8.45 8.92 28.55
N HIS A 19 8.32 9.50 27.37
CA HIS A 19 8.37 8.75 26.11
C HIS A 19 9.03 9.60 25.03
N LEU A 20 10.07 9.07 24.40
CA LEU A 20 10.78 9.73 23.30
C LEU A 20 10.57 9.00 21.99
N GLN A 21 10.59 7.68 22.02
CA GLN A 21 10.62 6.84 20.85
C GLN A 21 9.24 6.71 20.18
N ALA A 22 9.25 6.77 18.82
CA ALA A 22 8.22 6.26 17.95
C ALA A 22 8.72 4.95 17.31
N SER A 23 8.03 4.42 16.29
CA SER A 23 8.38 3.15 15.64
C SER A 23 9.85 3.07 15.22
N HIS A 24 10.36 4.09 14.53
CA HIS A 24 11.76 4.14 14.06
C HIS A 24 12.75 4.13 15.25
N GLY A 25 12.53 4.97 16.24
CA GLY A 25 13.40 5.07 17.41
C GLY A 25 13.46 3.75 18.18
N LEU A 26 12.29 3.13 18.43
CA LEU A 26 12.20 1.87 19.15
C LEU A 26 12.96 0.73 18.45
N LEU A 27 12.90 0.66 17.14
CA LEU A 27 13.49 -0.42 16.36
C LEU A 27 14.99 -0.21 16.08
N ASN A 28 15.45 1.04 15.98
CA ASN A 28 16.82 1.35 15.55
C ASN A 28 17.73 1.85 16.69
N TYR A 29 17.15 2.30 17.81
CA TYR A 29 17.89 2.85 18.95
C TYR A 29 17.40 2.22 20.26
N PRO A 30 17.62 0.90 20.49
CA PRO A 30 17.10 0.19 21.65
C PRO A 30 17.68 0.70 22.98
N ASP A 31 18.86 1.33 22.97
CA ASP A 31 19.51 1.88 24.15
C ASP A 31 18.84 3.15 24.70
N ILE A 32 17.93 3.77 23.94
CA ILE A 32 17.16 4.91 24.42
C ILE A 32 15.99 4.42 25.25
N SER A 33 16.10 4.58 26.57
CA SER A 33 15.07 4.15 27.52
C SER A 33 13.98 5.22 27.71
N GLY A 34 12.78 4.76 28.09
CA GLY A 34 11.64 5.56 28.46
C GLY A 34 10.57 4.70 29.13
N ASP A 35 9.57 5.30 29.74
CA ASP A 35 8.44 4.56 30.33
C ASP A 35 7.49 3.99 29.26
N TYR A 36 7.40 4.66 28.12
CA TYR A 36 6.53 4.28 27.00
C TYR A 36 7.18 4.54 25.65
N ALA A 37 6.68 3.87 24.61
CA ALA A 37 6.96 4.15 23.21
C ALA A 37 5.65 4.40 22.44
N ARG A 38 5.70 5.28 21.44
CA ARG A 38 4.55 5.57 20.54
C ARG A 38 4.70 4.78 19.26
N VAL A 39 4.33 3.52 19.29
CA VAL A 39 4.41 2.64 18.13
C VAL A 39 3.22 2.89 17.22
N GLY A 40 3.46 3.23 15.97
CA GLY A 40 2.45 3.45 14.94
C GLY A 40 2.67 2.52 13.75
N ILE A 41 3.42 2.97 12.76
CA ILE A 41 3.59 2.25 11.48
C ILE A 41 4.14 0.82 11.65
N ALA A 42 4.97 0.58 12.68
CA ALA A 42 5.48 -0.75 12.95
C ALA A 42 4.40 -1.76 13.38
N LEU A 43 3.25 -1.30 13.92
CA LEU A 43 2.10 -2.18 14.22
C LEU A 43 1.46 -2.72 12.93
N TYR A 44 1.61 -2.01 11.81
CA TYR A 44 1.17 -2.47 10.50
C TYR A 44 2.20 -3.35 9.80
N GLY A 45 3.31 -3.67 10.47
CA GLY A 45 4.39 -4.46 9.90
C GLY A 45 5.25 -3.69 8.89
N LEU A 46 5.29 -2.36 9.00
CA LEU A 46 5.98 -1.47 8.08
C LEU A 46 6.95 -0.55 8.83
N LEU A 47 7.89 0.02 8.08
CA LEU A 47 8.74 1.13 8.50
C LEU A 47 8.45 2.36 7.65
N SER A 48 9.00 3.52 8.01
CA SER A 48 8.86 4.74 7.21
C SER A 48 9.51 4.58 5.83
N THR A 49 10.65 3.87 5.76
CA THR A 49 11.31 3.44 4.52
C THR A 49 11.85 2.02 4.69
N GLN A 50 12.07 1.30 3.59
CA GLN A 50 12.69 -0.03 3.63
C GLN A 50 14.15 0.03 4.10
N GLN A 51 14.83 1.15 3.89
CA GLN A 51 16.22 1.38 4.32
C GLN A 51 16.35 1.55 5.84
N ASP A 52 15.25 1.88 6.54
CA ASP A 52 15.23 2.07 8.00
C ASP A 52 15.29 0.77 8.80
N TRP A 53 15.49 -0.36 8.14
CA TRP A 53 15.57 -1.65 8.81
C TRP A 53 16.89 -1.86 9.52
N ASN A 54 16.84 -2.00 10.83
CA ASN A 54 17.98 -2.50 11.59
C ASN A 54 17.93 -4.04 11.61
N ALA A 55 19.00 -4.69 11.16
CA ALA A 55 19.10 -6.16 11.13
C ALA A 55 18.93 -6.82 12.51
N ALA A 56 19.16 -6.08 13.60
CA ALA A 56 18.94 -6.53 14.98
C ALA A 56 17.48 -6.36 15.44
N ALA A 57 16.66 -5.63 14.69
CA ALA A 57 15.25 -5.45 15.04
C ALA A 57 14.44 -6.73 14.77
N PRO A 58 13.37 -7.01 15.53
CA PRO A 58 12.52 -8.16 15.28
C PRO A 58 11.88 -8.05 13.88
N PRO A 59 11.71 -9.18 13.16
CA PRO A 59 11.10 -9.17 11.84
C PRO A 59 9.66 -8.68 11.91
N LEU A 60 9.35 -7.64 11.17
CA LEU A 60 7.99 -7.14 11.01
C LEU A 60 7.28 -7.92 9.90
N ARG A 61 5.98 -8.14 10.08
CA ARG A 61 5.11 -8.78 9.07
C ARG A 61 4.01 -7.81 8.70
N PRO A 62 3.86 -7.46 7.41
CA PRO A 62 2.73 -6.65 6.96
C PRO A 62 1.40 -7.30 7.37
N VAL A 63 0.50 -6.49 7.94
CA VAL A 63 -0.83 -6.94 8.38
C VAL A 63 -1.96 -6.34 7.53
N LEU A 64 -1.63 -5.41 6.63
CA LEU A 64 -2.60 -4.79 5.72
C LEU A 64 -2.65 -5.56 4.41
N SER A 65 -3.87 -5.89 3.97
CA SER A 65 -4.16 -6.27 2.59
C SER A 65 -5.36 -5.48 2.08
N LEU A 66 -5.38 -5.18 0.79
CA LEU A 66 -6.48 -4.47 0.13
C LEU A 66 -6.92 -5.27 -1.08
N HIS A 67 -8.17 -5.68 -1.06
CA HIS A 67 -8.81 -6.52 -2.06
C HIS A 67 -10.03 -5.83 -2.65
N ALA A 68 -10.29 -6.07 -3.92
CA ALA A 68 -11.49 -5.66 -4.62
C ALA A 68 -12.04 -6.81 -5.46
N ARG A 69 -13.24 -6.65 -6.02
CA ARG A 69 -13.86 -7.65 -6.91
C ARG A 69 -13.96 -7.11 -8.33
N VAL A 70 -13.85 -8.01 -9.29
CA VAL A 70 -14.20 -7.73 -10.68
C VAL A 70 -15.72 -7.62 -10.78
N ALA A 71 -16.23 -6.45 -11.15
CA ALA A 71 -17.67 -6.24 -11.40
C ALA A 71 -18.09 -6.68 -12.80
N ALA A 72 -17.24 -6.44 -13.79
CA ALA A 72 -17.51 -6.75 -15.19
C ALA A 72 -16.20 -6.92 -15.97
N VAL A 73 -16.27 -7.67 -17.07
CA VAL A 73 -15.21 -7.72 -18.09
C VAL A 73 -15.80 -7.27 -19.42
N LYS A 74 -15.10 -6.40 -20.12
CA LYS A 74 -15.52 -5.80 -21.39
C LYS A 74 -14.41 -5.93 -22.43
N SER A 75 -14.81 -6.25 -23.68
CA SER A 75 -13.91 -6.25 -24.82
C SER A 75 -13.91 -4.86 -25.48
N LEU A 76 -12.76 -4.28 -25.69
CA LEU A 76 -12.55 -3.05 -26.45
C LEU A 76 -11.86 -3.38 -27.78
N PRO A 77 -12.38 -2.94 -28.93
CA PRO A 77 -11.66 -3.04 -30.19
C PRO A 77 -10.47 -2.08 -30.19
N ALA A 78 -9.49 -2.33 -31.05
CA ALA A 78 -8.38 -1.40 -31.29
C ALA A 78 -8.93 -0.01 -31.66
N GLY A 79 -8.36 1.06 -31.11
CA GLY A 79 -8.78 2.44 -31.27
C GLY A 79 -9.89 2.88 -30.32
N ALA A 80 -10.55 1.99 -29.59
CA ALA A 80 -11.58 2.38 -28.61
C ALA A 80 -10.95 3.00 -27.37
N GLY A 81 -11.56 4.08 -26.87
CA GLY A 81 -11.16 4.76 -25.64
C GLY A 81 -11.90 4.24 -24.42
N ALA A 82 -11.25 4.32 -23.23
CA ALA A 82 -11.85 3.99 -21.95
C ALA A 82 -11.45 4.98 -20.86
N GLY A 83 -12.30 5.07 -19.81
CA GLY A 83 -12.10 5.96 -18.68
C GLY A 83 -12.39 7.43 -18.98
N TYR A 84 -12.38 8.26 -17.93
CA TYR A 84 -12.63 9.69 -18.04
C TYR A 84 -11.61 10.39 -18.94
N GLY A 85 -12.15 11.18 -19.91
CA GLY A 85 -11.35 11.89 -20.88
C GLY A 85 -10.67 10.97 -21.89
N LEU A 86 -11.16 9.72 -22.04
CA LEU A 86 -10.58 8.69 -22.92
C LEU A 86 -9.07 8.56 -22.67
N ALA A 87 -8.67 8.59 -21.41
CA ALA A 87 -7.24 8.60 -21.02
C ALA A 87 -6.51 7.31 -21.39
N PHE A 88 -7.24 6.23 -21.65
CA PHE A 88 -6.71 5.00 -22.25
C PHE A 88 -7.31 4.82 -23.64
N VAL A 89 -6.48 4.48 -24.63
CA VAL A 89 -6.92 4.09 -25.98
C VAL A 89 -6.31 2.73 -26.30
N ALA A 90 -7.17 1.75 -26.56
CA ALA A 90 -6.74 0.38 -26.86
C ALA A 90 -5.93 0.33 -28.17
N GLN A 91 -4.69 -0.11 -28.12
CA GLN A 91 -3.83 -0.26 -29.30
C GLN A 91 -4.08 -1.59 -30.04
N ARG A 92 -4.74 -2.52 -29.39
CA ARG A 92 -5.14 -3.85 -29.89
C ARG A 92 -6.50 -4.22 -29.30
N PRO A 93 -7.17 -5.28 -29.77
CA PRO A 93 -8.31 -5.83 -29.06
C PRO A 93 -7.91 -6.12 -27.61
N THR A 94 -8.60 -5.45 -26.64
CA THR A 94 -8.21 -5.42 -25.23
C THR A 94 -9.37 -5.91 -24.36
N GLN A 95 -9.09 -6.82 -23.43
CA GLN A 95 -10.02 -7.20 -22.37
C GLN A 95 -9.80 -6.31 -21.16
N VAL A 96 -10.86 -5.65 -20.71
CA VAL A 96 -10.81 -4.72 -19.58
C VAL A 96 -11.69 -5.25 -18.45
N ALA A 97 -11.07 -5.48 -17.30
CA ALA A 97 -11.79 -5.73 -16.06
C ALA A 97 -12.14 -4.41 -15.36
N VAL A 98 -13.33 -4.33 -14.80
CA VAL A 98 -13.81 -3.21 -13.98
C VAL A 98 -13.78 -3.68 -12.53
N LEU A 99 -12.98 -3.06 -11.69
CA LEU A 99 -12.90 -3.34 -10.25
C LEU A 99 -13.83 -2.44 -9.46
N THR A 100 -14.41 -2.96 -8.38
CA THR A 100 -15.32 -2.27 -7.45
C THR A 100 -14.57 -1.43 -6.41
N ILE A 101 -13.59 -0.64 -6.82
CA ILE A 101 -12.81 0.25 -5.96
C ILE A 101 -12.36 1.47 -6.75
N GLY A 102 -12.39 2.64 -6.11
CA GLY A 102 -11.96 3.88 -6.71
C GLY A 102 -11.46 4.90 -5.68
N TYR A 103 -11.34 6.18 -6.10
CA TYR A 103 -10.79 7.20 -5.22
C TYR A 103 -11.75 7.56 -4.06
N GLY A 104 -13.05 7.29 -4.18
CA GLY A 104 -14.00 7.44 -3.07
C GLY A 104 -13.76 6.47 -1.91
N ASP A 105 -13.12 5.33 -2.18
CA ASP A 105 -12.72 4.34 -1.20
C ASP A 105 -11.32 4.61 -0.62
N GLY A 106 -10.66 5.68 -1.05
CA GLY A 106 -9.32 6.06 -0.63
C GLY A 106 -8.19 5.62 -1.56
N LEU A 107 -8.49 5.04 -2.74
CA LEU A 107 -7.47 4.68 -3.72
C LEU A 107 -6.89 5.96 -4.36
N PRO A 108 -5.56 6.21 -4.28
CA PRO A 108 -4.97 7.42 -4.85
C PRO A 108 -5.17 7.49 -6.36
N ARG A 109 -5.60 8.65 -6.87
CA ARG A 109 -5.74 8.86 -8.32
C ARG A 109 -4.40 8.81 -9.05
N SER A 110 -3.30 9.07 -8.34
CA SER A 110 -1.93 8.92 -8.86
C SER A 110 -1.57 7.48 -9.21
N LEU A 111 -2.30 6.48 -8.69
CA LEU A 111 -2.09 5.07 -8.99
C LEU A 111 -2.45 4.67 -10.43
N THR A 112 -2.91 5.60 -11.25
CA THR A 112 -3.07 5.39 -12.71
C THR A 112 -1.74 4.94 -13.33
N GLY A 113 -1.75 3.80 -14.04
CA GLY A 113 -0.53 3.17 -14.57
C GLY A 113 0.19 2.23 -13.59
N GLY A 114 -0.32 2.11 -12.36
CA GLY A 114 0.10 1.08 -11.42
C GLY A 114 -0.47 -0.30 -11.78
N GLU A 115 -0.33 -1.25 -10.88
CA GLU A 115 -0.72 -2.64 -11.12
C GLU A 115 -1.57 -3.19 -9.98
N VAL A 116 -2.35 -4.22 -10.30
CA VAL A 116 -3.06 -5.09 -9.34
C VAL A 116 -2.69 -6.55 -9.60
N LEU A 117 -2.94 -7.44 -8.65
CA LEU A 117 -2.84 -8.88 -8.90
C LEU A 117 -4.23 -9.46 -9.20
N LEU A 118 -4.33 -10.20 -10.29
CA LEU A 118 -5.49 -10.96 -10.72
C LEU A 118 -5.05 -12.36 -11.15
N GLY A 119 -5.67 -13.39 -10.59
CA GLY A 119 -5.29 -14.77 -10.91
C GLY A 119 -3.81 -15.09 -10.63
N GLY A 120 -3.19 -14.44 -9.66
CA GLY A 120 -1.77 -14.62 -9.33
C GLY A 120 -0.78 -13.94 -10.27
N ARG A 121 -1.25 -13.01 -11.11
CA ARG A 121 -0.43 -12.25 -12.07
C ARG A 121 -0.68 -10.76 -11.95
N ARG A 122 0.30 -9.96 -12.36
CA ARG A 122 0.19 -8.50 -12.43
C ARG A 122 -0.64 -8.07 -13.63
N ALA A 123 -1.54 -7.11 -13.42
CA ALA A 123 -2.38 -6.52 -14.45
C ALA A 123 -2.34 -4.98 -14.31
N PRO A 124 -2.07 -4.23 -15.38
CA PRO A 124 -1.92 -2.78 -15.30
C PRO A 124 -3.26 -2.08 -15.14
N ILE A 125 -3.28 -1.06 -14.28
CA ILE A 125 -4.38 -0.10 -14.16
C ILE A 125 -4.33 0.82 -15.37
N ILE A 126 -5.44 0.91 -16.10
CA ILE A 126 -5.56 1.71 -17.32
C ILE A 126 -6.57 2.85 -17.15
N GLY A 127 -6.36 3.93 -17.87
CA GLY A 127 -7.21 5.11 -17.77
C GLY A 127 -7.16 5.75 -16.37
N ARG A 128 -8.03 6.74 -16.16
CA ARG A 128 -8.11 7.44 -14.87
C ARG A 128 -8.95 6.63 -13.89
N ILE A 129 -8.51 6.56 -12.64
CA ILE A 129 -9.28 5.97 -11.55
C ILE A 129 -10.56 6.80 -11.34
N CYS A 130 -11.72 6.14 -11.32
CA CYS A 130 -13.02 6.74 -11.09
C CYS A 130 -13.32 6.83 -9.58
N MET A 131 -14.51 7.37 -9.22
CA MET A 131 -14.89 7.49 -7.81
C MET A 131 -15.00 6.13 -7.12
N ASP A 132 -15.61 5.15 -7.78
CA ASP A 132 -16.00 3.85 -7.27
C ASP A 132 -15.49 2.68 -8.13
N GLN A 133 -14.71 2.96 -9.17
CA GLN A 133 -14.28 1.97 -10.15
C GLN A 133 -12.85 2.23 -10.62
N THR A 134 -12.15 1.13 -10.91
CA THR A 134 -10.82 1.13 -11.51
C THR A 134 -10.81 0.16 -12.68
N LEU A 135 -10.23 0.59 -13.81
CA LEU A 135 -10.11 -0.21 -15.03
C LEU A 135 -8.74 -0.88 -15.08
N VAL A 136 -8.71 -2.15 -15.45
CA VAL A 136 -7.49 -2.97 -15.51
C VAL A 136 -7.45 -3.72 -16.83
N ASP A 137 -6.31 -3.67 -17.51
CA ASP A 137 -6.08 -4.50 -18.70
C ASP A 137 -5.79 -5.95 -18.30
N VAL A 138 -6.64 -6.86 -18.71
CA VAL A 138 -6.53 -8.29 -18.43
C VAL A 138 -6.37 -9.13 -19.69
N THR A 139 -5.98 -8.50 -20.80
CA THR A 139 -5.86 -9.15 -22.13
C THR A 139 -4.94 -10.37 -22.11
N ASP A 140 -3.82 -10.27 -21.42
CA ASP A 140 -2.79 -11.32 -21.40
C ASP A 140 -2.91 -12.25 -20.17
N LEU A 141 -4.00 -12.14 -19.43
CA LEU A 141 -4.27 -13.01 -18.29
C LEU A 141 -5.13 -14.21 -18.70
N PRO A 142 -5.10 -15.31 -17.94
CA PRO A 142 -6.12 -16.36 -18.03
C PRO A 142 -7.52 -15.74 -17.88
N ALA A 143 -8.55 -16.45 -18.36
CA ALA A 143 -9.92 -15.94 -18.36
C ALA A 143 -10.32 -15.34 -17.01
N VAL A 144 -10.46 -14.01 -16.99
CA VAL A 144 -10.95 -13.24 -15.84
C VAL A 144 -12.46 -13.09 -15.99
N GLN A 145 -13.19 -13.23 -14.89
CA GLN A 145 -14.64 -13.15 -14.87
C GLN A 145 -15.17 -12.30 -13.71
N PRO A 146 -16.41 -11.81 -13.81
CA PRO A 146 -17.06 -11.14 -12.68
C PRO A 146 -17.06 -12.00 -11.42
N GLY A 147 -16.74 -11.39 -10.28
CA GLY A 147 -16.57 -12.05 -9.00
C GLY A 147 -15.14 -12.42 -8.65
N ASP A 148 -14.23 -12.47 -9.61
CA ASP A 148 -12.81 -12.72 -9.34
C ASP A 148 -12.22 -11.66 -8.41
N GLU A 149 -11.24 -12.09 -7.61
CA GLU A 149 -10.57 -11.21 -6.65
C GLU A 149 -9.37 -10.52 -7.28
N ALA A 150 -9.34 -9.20 -7.13
CA ALA A 150 -8.20 -8.36 -7.44
C ALA A 150 -7.51 -7.91 -6.15
N ILE A 151 -6.19 -7.99 -6.08
CA ILE A 151 -5.41 -7.60 -4.91
C ILE A 151 -4.59 -6.36 -5.25
N LEU A 152 -4.81 -5.29 -4.49
CA LEU A 152 -4.09 -4.03 -4.62
C LEU A 152 -2.92 -3.95 -3.64
N ILE A 153 -3.08 -4.52 -2.45
CA ILE A 153 -2.00 -4.74 -1.47
C ILE A 153 -2.14 -6.17 -0.97
N GLY A 154 -1.09 -6.96 -1.09
CA GLY A 154 -1.09 -8.36 -0.66
C GLY A 154 -0.33 -9.26 -1.62
N SER A 155 -0.52 -10.56 -1.47
CA SER A 155 0.19 -11.58 -2.25
C SER A 155 -0.78 -12.55 -2.91
N ALA A 156 -0.45 -12.98 -4.12
CA ALA A 156 -1.15 -14.04 -4.84
C ALA A 156 -0.14 -14.91 -5.60
N GLY A 157 -0.07 -16.19 -5.28
CA GLY A 157 0.96 -17.08 -5.85
C GLY A 157 2.35 -16.63 -5.44
N GLN A 158 3.19 -16.31 -6.44
CA GLN A 158 4.56 -15.82 -6.22
C GLN A 158 4.65 -14.29 -6.30
N GLU A 159 3.57 -13.60 -6.66
CA GLU A 159 3.53 -12.17 -6.82
C GLU A 159 3.08 -11.47 -5.53
N THR A 160 3.67 -10.30 -5.27
CA THR A 160 3.31 -9.45 -4.13
C THR A 160 3.30 -8.00 -4.56
N ILE A 161 2.28 -7.25 -4.12
CA ILE A 161 2.23 -5.79 -4.14
C ILE A 161 2.22 -5.31 -2.69
N THR A 162 3.24 -4.58 -2.31
CA THR A 162 3.38 -4.06 -0.94
C THR A 162 2.79 -2.65 -0.82
N ALA A 163 2.51 -2.20 0.41
CA ALA A 163 2.15 -0.81 0.66
C ALA A 163 3.28 0.16 0.24
N TYR A 164 4.54 -0.28 0.26
CA TYR A 164 5.66 0.51 -0.26
C TYR A 164 5.60 0.69 -1.78
N ASP A 165 5.13 -0.32 -2.52
CA ASP A 165 4.99 -0.21 -3.98
C ASP A 165 3.92 0.82 -4.33
N LEU A 166 2.80 0.86 -3.59
CA LEU A 166 1.78 1.89 -3.77
C LEU A 166 2.28 3.29 -3.38
N ALA A 167 3.05 3.40 -2.29
CA ALA A 167 3.53 4.69 -1.81
C ALA A 167 4.59 5.34 -2.72
N ARG A 168 5.18 4.59 -3.64
CA ARG A 168 6.19 5.07 -4.61
C ARG A 168 5.59 5.56 -5.92
N GLN A 169 4.33 5.30 -6.16
CA GLN A 169 3.58 5.71 -7.35
C GLN A 169 2.82 7.02 -7.11
#